data_a9e388f1f92b3f1b70b1ee1ce86c6f2d
#
_entry.id   a9e388f1f92b3f1b70b1ee1ce86c6f2d
#
_cell.length_a   1.000
_cell.length_b   1.000
_cell.length_c   1.000
_cell.angle_alpha   90.00
_cell.angle_beta   90.00
_cell.angle_gamma   90.00
#
_symmetry.space_group_name_H-M   'P 1'
#
loop_
_entity.id
_entity.type
_entity.pdbx_description
1 polymer ?
#
loop_
_entity_poly.entity_id
_entity_poly.type
_entity_poly.pdbx_seq_one_letter_code
_entity_poly.pdbx_strand_id
1 'polypeptide(L)'
;IPAEPLFRSEPNLEWLEYNAVGLNLEIKDDSTNTAALALQGPNSRKILNIVAKDSLDHLKFFWMIDTYIHNCPVSISRTGYTGDLGFEIWIDPKDALTVWDILLEKGKSFGITPTGLQALDISRIEAGLILLDVDYISSRHAIIESRKSSPYELGLGWAVKMNKNNFIGKKSLEKEIARGPDWKFIGIEIEWDQLEKLYREAGLAPGLPSTAWRSSTPLYYNDQQVGYATSGAWSPILKRYIALAH
;
A
#
# COMPACT_ATOMS: atom_id res chain seq x y z
N ILE A 1 17.20 -5.41 -8.46
CA ILE A 1 15.82 -5.30 -8.98
C ILE A 1 15.76 -3.98 -9.69
N PRO A 2 15.39 -3.93 -10.99
CA PRO A 2 15.23 -2.66 -11.68
C PRO A 2 14.17 -1.82 -10.95
N ALA A 3 14.44 -0.53 -10.85
CA ALA A 3 13.58 0.42 -10.16
C ALA A 3 12.23 0.54 -10.89
N GLU A 4 11.26 -0.26 -10.49
CA GLU A 4 9.87 -0.15 -10.93
C GLU A 4 9.17 1.18 -10.56
N PRO A 5 9.65 2.02 -9.61
CA PRO A 5 8.98 3.27 -9.28
C PRO A 5 8.87 4.28 -10.42
N LEU A 6 9.84 4.30 -11.33
CA LEU A 6 9.89 5.27 -12.43
C LEU A 6 8.72 5.12 -13.41
N PHE A 7 8.22 3.91 -13.64
CA PHE A 7 7.09 3.66 -14.57
C PHE A 7 5.71 3.91 -13.96
N ARG A 8 5.62 4.04 -12.63
CA ARG A 8 4.34 4.23 -11.92
C ARG A 8 3.99 5.69 -11.66
N SER A 9 4.98 6.57 -11.61
CA SER A 9 4.78 8.00 -11.39
C SER A 9 4.48 8.77 -12.68
N GLU A 10 5.05 8.39 -13.81
CA GLU A 10 4.86 9.08 -15.10
C GLU A 10 3.38 9.25 -15.49
N PRO A 11 2.51 8.22 -15.44
CA PRO A 11 1.11 8.40 -15.79
C PRO A 11 0.36 9.35 -14.85
N ASN A 12 0.77 9.44 -13.59
CA ASN A 12 0.18 10.37 -12.63
C ASN A 12 0.65 11.79 -12.89
N LEU A 13 1.93 11.99 -13.20
CA LEU A 13 2.47 13.30 -13.56
C LEU A 13 1.79 13.83 -14.83
N GLU A 14 1.74 13.05 -15.89
CA GLU A 14 1.03 13.41 -17.12
C GLU A 14 -0.44 13.75 -16.88
N TRP A 15 -1.12 13.00 -16.02
CA TRP A 15 -2.51 13.26 -15.66
C TRP A 15 -2.67 14.58 -14.91
N LEU A 16 -1.78 14.89 -13.99
CA LEU A 16 -1.77 16.14 -13.26
C LEU A 16 -1.48 17.32 -14.18
N GLU A 17 -0.47 17.22 -15.02
CA GLU A 17 -0.12 18.26 -16.01
C GLU A 17 -1.26 18.53 -16.99
N TYR A 18 -1.87 17.46 -17.54
CA TYR A 18 -3.02 17.59 -18.45
C TYR A 18 -4.20 18.34 -17.78
N ASN A 19 -4.49 18.06 -16.54
CA ASN A 19 -5.60 18.69 -15.80
C ASN A 19 -5.22 20.04 -15.18
N ALA A 20 -3.95 20.41 -15.19
CA ALA A 20 -3.46 21.72 -14.72
C ALA A 20 -3.57 22.82 -15.78
N VAL A 21 -3.85 22.47 -17.03
CA VAL A 21 -3.94 23.45 -18.13
C VAL A 21 -4.96 24.54 -17.78
N GLY A 22 -4.52 25.80 -17.83
CA GLY A 22 -5.34 26.97 -17.48
C GLY A 22 -5.41 27.30 -15.98
N LEU A 23 -4.77 26.52 -15.11
CA LEU A 23 -4.60 26.84 -13.70
C LEU A 23 -3.28 27.59 -13.46
N ASN A 24 -3.27 28.51 -12.50
CA ASN A 24 -2.06 29.21 -12.08
C ASN A 24 -1.32 28.38 -11.01
N LEU A 25 -0.62 27.33 -11.45
CA LEU A 25 0.17 26.44 -10.60
C LEU A 25 1.37 25.90 -11.39
N GLU A 26 2.36 25.43 -10.66
CA GLU A 26 3.52 24.70 -11.17
C GLU A 26 3.50 23.27 -10.61
N ILE A 27 3.78 22.29 -11.45
CA ILE A 27 3.97 20.89 -11.05
C ILE A 27 5.43 20.55 -11.26
N LYS A 28 6.10 20.08 -10.22
CA LYS A 28 7.51 19.70 -10.26
C LYS A 28 7.68 18.27 -9.79
N ASP A 29 8.36 17.46 -10.60
CA ASP A 29 8.86 16.16 -10.14
C ASP A 29 10.14 16.37 -9.33
N ASP A 30 10.09 16.03 -8.04
CA ASP A 30 11.22 16.13 -7.11
C ASP A 30 11.76 14.76 -6.68
N SER A 31 11.41 13.71 -7.42
CA SER A 31 11.75 12.32 -7.07
C SER A 31 13.26 12.07 -6.94
N THR A 32 14.07 12.73 -7.77
CA THR A 32 15.53 12.59 -7.73
C THR A 32 16.20 13.29 -6.55
N ASN A 33 15.50 14.26 -5.95
CA ASN A 33 15.99 15.06 -4.84
C ASN A 33 15.41 14.62 -3.49
N THR A 34 14.61 13.56 -3.48
CA THR A 34 13.92 13.09 -2.27
C THR A 34 14.19 11.61 -2.05
N ALA A 35 14.81 11.28 -0.92
CA ALA A 35 14.86 9.92 -0.39
C ALA A 35 13.76 9.73 0.64
N ALA A 36 13.29 8.49 0.81
CA ALA A 36 12.27 8.15 1.79
C ALA A 36 12.67 6.93 2.61
N LEU A 37 12.49 7.01 3.92
CA LEU A 37 12.64 5.89 4.84
C LEU A 37 11.29 5.61 5.51
N ALA A 38 10.91 4.33 5.60
CA ALA A 38 9.72 3.91 6.32
C ALA A 38 10.12 3.29 7.67
N LEU A 39 9.71 3.92 8.77
CA LEU A 39 9.87 3.38 10.13
C LEU A 39 8.51 2.95 10.66
N GLN A 40 8.28 1.65 10.69
CA GLN A 40 6.98 1.04 10.96
C GLN A 40 7.02 0.17 12.22
N GLY A 41 5.88 -0.02 12.86
CA GLY A 41 5.71 -0.85 14.04
C GLY A 41 5.44 -0.07 15.33
N PRO A 42 5.05 -0.77 16.42
CA PRO A 42 4.52 -0.15 17.64
C PRO A 42 5.53 0.75 18.39
N ASN A 43 6.82 0.54 18.16
CA ASN A 43 7.89 1.35 18.78
C ASN A 43 8.36 2.52 17.90
N SER A 44 7.86 2.66 16.67
CA SER A 44 8.31 3.69 15.72
C SER A 44 8.26 5.11 16.28
N ARG A 45 7.16 5.49 16.95
CA ARG A 45 7.03 6.80 17.60
C ARG A 45 8.05 7.02 18.71
N LYS A 46 8.31 6.00 19.53
CA LYS A 46 9.29 6.10 20.62
C LYS A 46 10.69 6.37 20.08
N ILE A 47 11.05 5.67 19.00
CA ILE A 47 12.34 5.85 18.35
C ILE A 47 12.45 7.26 17.76
N LEU A 48 11.42 7.70 17.03
CA LEU A 48 11.43 9.04 16.44
C LEU A 48 11.46 10.15 17.48
N ASN A 49 10.76 10.05 18.59
CA ASN A 49 10.80 11.04 19.67
C ASN A 49 12.18 11.15 20.36
N ILE A 50 13.06 10.16 20.20
CA ILE A 50 14.44 10.22 20.71
C ILE A 50 15.35 10.96 19.72
N VAL A 51 15.11 10.81 18.42
CA VAL A 51 16.02 11.30 17.38
C VAL A 51 15.57 12.61 16.73
N ALA A 52 14.26 12.85 16.68
CA ALA A 52 13.70 14.07 16.12
C ALA A 52 13.78 15.24 17.12
N LYS A 53 13.96 16.43 16.59
CA LYS A 53 13.98 17.66 17.38
C LYS A 53 12.63 17.94 18.05
N ASP A 54 11.55 17.72 17.32
CA ASP A 54 10.19 17.98 17.76
C ASP A 54 9.47 16.69 18.14
N SER A 55 8.58 16.75 19.17
CA SER A 55 7.79 15.60 19.57
C SER A 55 6.73 15.27 18.51
N LEU A 56 6.58 13.97 18.22
CA LEU A 56 5.60 13.43 17.28
C LEU A 56 4.32 12.91 17.98
N ASP A 57 4.15 13.16 19.28
CA ASP A 57 3.03 12.63 20.04
C ASP A 57 1.67 13.12 19.54
N HIS A 58 1.66 14.38 19.07
CA HIS A 58 0.45 15.02 18.54
C HIS A 58 0.25 14.83 17.05
N LEU A 59 1.19 14.18 16.33
CA LEU A 59 1.07 13.95 14.90
C LEU A 59 -0.05 12.94 14.62
N LYS A 60 -1.13 13.42 13.99
CA LYS A 60 -2.29 12.60 13.65
C LYS A 60 -2.03 11.79 12.38
N PHE A 61 -2.81 10.75 12.18
CA PHE A 61 -2.79 9.95 10.96
C PHE A 61 -3.02 10.83 9.72
N PHE A 62 -2.23 10.65 8.68
CA PHE A 62 -2.14 11.47 7.46
C PHE A 62 -1.67 12.93 7.67
N TRP A 63 -1.13 13.25 8.84
CA TRP A 63 -0.49 14.54 9.05
C TRP A 63 1.02 14.44 8.86
N MET A 64 1.62 15.57 8.54
CA MET A 64 3.05 15.72 8.32
C MET A 64 3.59 16.90 9.12
N ILE A 65 4.86 16.81 9.51
CA ILE A 65 5.61 17.87 10.19
C ILE A 65 7.00 17.97 9.59
N ASP A 66 7.47 19.20 9.41
CA ASP A 66 8.87 19.47 9.08
C ASP A 66 9.67 19.64 10.38
N THR A 67 10.77 18.92 10.51
CA THR A 67 11.61 18.90 11.70
C THR A 67 13.05 18.56 11.34
N TYR A 68 13.86 18.19 12.33
CA TYR A 68 15.24 17.76 12.15
C TYR A 68 15.47 16.44 12.85
N ILE A 69 16.24 15.56 12.22
CA ILE A 69 16.90 14.43 12.88
C ILE A 69 18.38 14.75 12.91
N HIS A 70 18.93 14.95 14.11
CA HIS A 70 20.25 15.54 14.29
C HIS A 70 20.32 16.91 13.58
N ASN A 71 21.20 17.07 12.58
CA ASN A 71 21.32 18.29 11.77
C ASN A 71 20.67 18.17 10.37
N CYS A 72 20.01 17.04 10.09
CA CYS A 72 19.39 16.78 8.80
C CYS A 72 17.95 17.27 8.80
N PRO A 73 17.56 18.20 7.92
CA PRO A 73 16.16 18.57 7.73
C PRO A 73 15.37 17.38 7.21
N VAL A 74 14.21 17.11 7.77
CA VAL A 74 13.32 16.02 7.36
C VAL A 74 11.86 16.44 7.44
N SER A 75 11.04 15.90 6.54
CA SER A 75 9.58 15.93 6.68
C SER A 75 9.12 14.55 7.13
N ILE A 76 8.37 14.47 8.22
CA ILE A 76 7.89 13.21 8.78
C ILE A 76 6.38 13.15 8.66
N SER A 77 5.86 12.18 7.91
CA SER A 77 4.43 11.91 7.83
C SER A 77 4.04 10.70 8.67
N ARG A 78 2.86 10.77 9.31
CA ARG A 78 2.28 9.60 9.98
C ARG A 78 1.48 8.79 8.98
N THR A 79 2.21 8.09 8.15
CA THR A 79 1.74 7.22 7.08
C THR A 79 2.56 5.94 7.05
N GLY A 80 2.11 4.92 6.31
CA GLY A 80 2.83 3.67 6.16
C GLY A 80 2.03 2.64 5.38
N TYR A 81 2.68 1.54 5.09
CA TYR A 81 2.15 0.48 4.23
C TYR A 81 2.18 -0.90 4.92
N THR A 82 2.04 -0.91 6.26
CA THR A 82 2.09 -2.15 7.06
C THR A 82 0.86 -2.38 7.93
N GLY A 83 -0.07 -1.41 7.95
CA GLY A 83 -1.26 -1.47 8.80
C GLY A 83 -0.99 -1.17 10.29
N ASP A 84 0.25 -1.07 10.70
CA ASP A 84 0.66 -0.75 12.06
C ASP A 84 0.96 0.75 12.21
N LEU A 85 1.23 1.20 13.44
CA LEU A 85 1.77 2.53 13.71
C LEU A 85 3.05 2.71 12.92
N GLY A 86 3.11 3.75 12.10
CA GLY A 86 4.27 3.99 11.27
C GLY A 86 4.42 5.42 10.85
N PHE A 87 5.62 5.71 10.35
CA PHE A 87 6.00 7.02 9.83
C PHE A 87 6.85 6.84 8.58
N GLU A 88 6.69 7.76 7.65
CA GLU A 88 7.56 7.92 6.50
C GLU A 88 8.36 9.20 6.67
N ILE A 89 9.67 9.12 6.42
CA ILE A 89 10.64 10.18 6.64
C ILE A 89 11.18 10.56 5.27
N TRP A 90 10.90 11.78 4.84
CA TRP A 90 11.31 12.36 3.57
C TRP A 90 12.54 13.22 3.78
N ILE A 91 13.59 12.97 3.01
CA ILE A 91 14.95 13.44 3.30
C ILE A 91 15.67 13.82 2.01
N ASP A 92 16.54 14.82 2.05
CA ASP A 92 17.53 15.03 0.98
C ASP A 92 18.39 13.75 0.83
N PRO A 93 18.59 13.20 -0.36
CA PRO A 93 19.37 11.97 -0.58
C PRO A 93 20.76 11.98 0.06
N LYS A 94 21.42 13.14 0.14
CA LYS A 94 22.74 13.28 0.78
C LYS A 94 22.73 12.96 2.28
N ASP A 95 21.60 13.16 2.95
CA ASP A 95 21.44 12.99 4.40
C ASP A 95 20.81 11.63 4.76
N ALA A 96 20.29 10.89 3.77
CA ALA A 96 19.50 9.68 3.99
C ALA A 96 20.27 8.59 4.76
N LEU A 97 21.54 8.37 4.44
CA LEU A 97 22.38 7.39 5.12
C LEU A 97 22.63 7.79 6.58
N THR A 98 22.89 9.07 6.83
CA THR A 98 23.08 9.60 8.20
C THR A 98 21.83 9.36 9.04
N VAL A 99 20.66 9.65 8.51
CA VAL A 99 19.39 9.44 9.23
C VAL A 99 19.13 7.96 9.45
N TRP A 100 19.40 7.11 8.46
CA TRP A 100 19.30 5.66 8.58
C TRP A 100 20.16 5.11 9.72
N ASP A 101 21.45 5.51 9.80
CA ASP A 101 22.38 5.05 10.83
C ASP A 101 21.94 5.50 12.22
N ILE A 102 21.48 6.74 12.37
CA ILE A 102 20.95 7.28 13.63
C ILE A 102 19.72 6.47 14.08
N LEU A 103 18.79 6.18 13.17
CA LEU A 103 17.60 5.38 13.49
C LEU A 103 17.97 3.99 13.97
N LEU A 104 18.90 3.31 13.28
CA LEU A 104 19.37 1.99 13.68
C LEU A 104 20.09 2.01 15.02
N GLU A 105 20.98 2.98 15.26
CA GLU A 105 21.70 3.10 16.52
C GLU A 105 20.75 3.32 17.70
N LYS A 106 19.89 4.34 17.61
CA LYS A 106 18.98 4.71 18.70
C LYS A 106 17.80 3.75 18.84
N GLY A 107 17.40 3.10 17.76
CA GLY A 107 16.34 2.11 17.74
C GLY A 107 16.74 0.72 18.25
N LYS A 108 18.04 0.46 18.42
CA LYS A 108 18.56 -0.86 18.82
C LYS A 108 17.93 -1.41 20.10
N SER A 109 17.75 -0.58 21.12
CA SER A 109 17.12 -0.96 22.38
C SER A 109 15.61 -1.20 22.26
N PHE A 110 14.98 -0.77 21.18
CA PHE A 110 13.56 -0.97 20.86
C PHE A 110 13.32 -2.12 19.87
N GLY A 111 14.38 -2.83 19.47
CA GLY A 111 14.28 -3.96 18.56
C GLY A 111 14.11 -3.55 17.10
N ILE A 112 14.60 -2.37 16.69
CA ILE A 112 14.57 -1.96 15.27
C ILE A 112 15.33 -2.98 14.41
N THR A 113 14.74 -3.36 13.29
CA THR A 113 15.34 -4.34 12.36
C THR A 113 15.10 -3.88 10.93
N PRO A 114 16.15 -3.80 10.10
CA PRO A 114 15.98 -3.59 8.66
C PRO A 114 15.09 -4.66 8.04
N THR A 115 14.12 -4.25 7.24
CA THR A 115 13.09 -5.12 6.69
C THR A 115 13.11 -5.09 5.17
N GLY A 116 13.05 -6.26 4.54
CA GLY A 116 13.03 -6.39 3.08
C GLY A 116 11.63 -6.27 2.49
N LEU A 117 11.58 -6.10 1.17
CA LEU A 117 10.31 -5.93 0.41
C LEU A 117 9.35 -7.13 0.55
N GLN A 118 9.86 -8.35 0.72
CA GLN A 118 9.00 -9.52 0.91
C GLN A 118 8.22 -9.46 2.23
N ALA A 119 8.86 -9.00 3.31
CA ALA A 119 8.17 -8.82 4.58
C ALA A 119 7.17 -7.67 4.52
N LEU A 120 7.49 -6.59 3.81
CA LEU A 120 6.56 -5.49 3.55
C LEU A 120 5.33 -5.98 2.77
N ASP A 121 5.52 -6.87 1.78
CA ASP A 121 4.42 -7.42 0.99
C ASP A 121 3.47 -8.29 1.84
N ILE A 122 4.02 -9.09 2.74
CA ILE A 122 3.19 -9.83 3.70
C ILE A 122 2.40 -8.86 4.60
N SER A 123 3.07 -7.86 5.16
CA SER A 123 2.44 -6.89 6.07
C SER A 123 1.32 -6.10 5.40
N ARG A 124 1.49 -5.68 4.14
CA ARG A 124 0.44 -4.94 3.42
C ARG A 124 -0.78 -5.82 3.13
N ILE A 125 -0.57 -7.13 2.85
CA ILE A 125 -1.67 -8.09 2.63
C ILE A 125 -2.43 -8.31 3.94
N GLU A 126 -1.72 -8.50 5.06
CA GLU A 126 -2.34 -8.59 6.40
C GLU A 126 -3.18 -7.35 6.73
N ALA A 127 -2.73 -6.18 6.31
CA ALA A 127 -3.43 -4.92 6.52
C ALA A 127 -4.57 -4.64 5.51
N GLY A 128 -4.70 -5.45 4.45
CA GLY A 128 -5.65 -5.23 3.38
C GLY A 128 -5.29 -4.02 2.49
N LEU A 129 -4.00 -3.63 2.45
CA LEU A 129 -3.54 -2.50 1.63
C LEU A 129 -3.25 -2.97 0.20
N ILE A 130 -3.93 -2.32 -0.74
CA ILE A 130 -3.87 -2.66 -2.17
C ILE A 130 -2.57 -2.19 -2.81
N LEU A 131 -2.11 -2.95 -3.80
CA LEU A 131 -0.93 -2.66 -4.60
C LEU A 131 -1.33 -2.44 -6.05
N LEU A 132 -0.93 -1.29 -6.61
CA LEU A 132 -1.12 -0.97 -8.04
C LEU A 132 -0.43 -2.02 -8.91
N ASP A 133 -1.07 -2.37 -10.04
CA ASP A 133 -0.67 -3.40 -11.02
C ASP A 133 -0.62 -4.83 -10.46
N VAL A 134 -1.07 -5.02 -9.23
CA VAL A 134 -1.25 -6.34 -8.60
C VAL A 134 -2.71 -6.55 -8.23
N ASP A 135 -3.23 -5.73 -7.31
CA ASP A 135 -4.62 -5.87 -6.84
C ASP A 135 -5.60 -5.06 -7.71
N TYR A 136 -5.13 -4.03 -8.40
CA TYR A 136 -5.90 -3.30 -9.39
C TYR A 136 -4.98 -2.69 -10.45
N ILE A 137 -5.54 -2.36 -11.60
CA ILE A 137 -4.81 -1.75 -12.72
C ILE A 137 -5.23 -0.28 -12.84
N SER A 138 -4.26 0.61 -13.05
CA SER A 138 -4.56 2.00 -13.37
C SER A 138 -5.50 2.08 -14.58
N SER A 139 -6.57 2.87 -14.47
CA SER A 139 -7.51 3.09 -15.58
C SER A 139 -6.87 3.64 -16.86
N ARG A 140 -5.70 4.25 -16.75
CA ARG A 140 -4.89 4.71 -17.91
C ARG A 140 -4.17 3.57 -18.62
N HIS A 141 -3.80 2.51 -17.88
CA HIS A 141 -3.12 1.34 -18.41
C HIS A 141 -4.07 0.19 -18.75
N ALA A 142 -5.29 0.21 -18.24
CA ALA A 142 -6.28 -0.82 -18.49
C ALA A 142 -6.84 -0.69 -19.92
N ILE A 143 -6.32 -1.53 -20.84
CA ILE A 143 -6.78 -1.60 -22.23
C ILE A 143 -8.19 -2.20 -22.30
N ILE A 144 -8.51 -3.13 -21.39
CA ILE A 144 -9.80 -3.81 -21.31
C ILE A 144 -10.66 -3.09 -20.27
N GLU A 145 -11.85 -2.63 -20.67
CA GLU A 145 -12.76 -1.87 -19.80
C GLU A 145 -13.11 -2.60 -18.51
N SER A 146 -13.36 -3.92 -18.60
CA SER A 146 -13.70 -4.77 -17.44
C SER A 146 -12.56 -4.96 -16.43
N ARG A 147 -11.35 -4.47 -16.74
CA ARG A 147 -10.22 -4.48 -15.79
C ARG A 147 -10.06 -3.15 -15.05
N LYS A 148 -10.85 -2.15 -15.38
CA LYS A 148 -10.89 -0.90 -14.63
C LYS A 148 -11.65 -1.14 -13.34
N SER A 149 -11.10 -0.65 -12.23
CA SER A 149 -11.78 -0.70 -10.94
C SER A 149 -12.16 0.70 -10.48
N SER A 150 -13.33 0.82 -9.91
CA SER A 150 -13.77 2.06 -9.28
C SER A 150 -13.28 2.14 -7.83
N PRO A 151 -13.27 3.34 -7.22
CA PRO A 151 -13.00 3.48 -5.79
C PRO A 151 -13.96 2.67 -4.90
N TYR A 152 -15.21 2.49 -5.33
CA TYR A 152 -16.21 1.73 -4.55
C TYR A 152 -15.95 0.23 -4.63
N GLU A 153 -15.55 -0.27 -5.78
CA GLU A 153 -15.15 -1.68 -5.94
C GLU A 153 -13.92 -2.02 -5.09
N LEU A 154 -12.98 -1.09 -4.96
CA LEU A 154 -11.75 -1.23 -4.18
C LEU A 154 -11.92 -0.95 -2.67
N GLY A 155 -13.13 -0.66 -2.20
CA GLY A 155 -13.34 -0.28 -0.80
C GLY A 155 -12.82 1.11 -0.43
N LEU A 156 -12.46 1.94 -1.42
CA LEU A 156 -11.93 3.30 -1.23
C LEU A 156 -13.01 4.39 -1.31
N GLY A 157 -14.29 4.02 -1.32
CA GLY A 157 -15.41 4.97 -1.39
C GLY A 157 -15.39 6.05 -0.30
N TRP A 158 -14.80 5.75 0.86
CA TRP A 158 -14.62 6.71 1.95
C TRP A 158 -13.75 7.93 1.57
N ALA A 159 -12.86 7.78 0.61
CA ALA A 159 -12.00 8.85 0.11
C ALA A 159 -12.72 9.75 -0.90
N VAL A 160 -13.85 9.30 -1.47
CA VAL A 160 -14.61 10.05 -2.47
C VAL A 160 -15.53 11.06 -1.78
N LYS A 161 -15.37 12.34 -2.09
CA LYS A 161 -16.17 13.44 -1.53
C LYS A 161 -17.30 13.82 -2.49
N MET A 162 -18.39 13.06 -2.49
CA MET A 162 -19.54 13.27 -3.38
C MET A 162 -20.26 14.61 -3.14
N ASN A 163 -20.07 15.23 -1.99
CA ASN A 163 -20.62 16.55 -1.66
C ASN A 163 -19.88 17.73 -2.32
N LYS A 164 -18.75 17.51 -2.99
CA LYS A 164 -18.10 18.53 -3.82
C LYS A 164 -18.99 18.89 -5.01
N ASN A 165 -18.97 20.16 -5.42
CA ASN A 165 -19.80 20.67 -6.53
C ASN A 165 -19.52 19.92 -7.83
N ASN A 166 -18.26 19.81 -8.20
CA ASN A 166 -17.85 19.06 -9.41
C ASN A 166 -16.44 18.49 -9.25
N PHE A 167 -16.20 17.33 -9.87
CA PHE A 167 -14.90 16.73 -10.06
C PHE A 167 -14.96 15.71 -11.20
N ILE A 168 -13.80 15.35 -11.76
CA ILE A 168 -13.70 14.39 -12.85
C ILE A 168 -14.19 13.00 -12.37
N GLY A 169 -15.14 12.41 -13.10
CA GLY A 169 -15.74 11.11 -12.75
C GLY A 169 -16.97 11.17 -11.86
N LYS A 170 -17.37 12.33 -11.30
CA LYS A 170 -18.50 12.43 -10.39
C LYS A 170 -19.78 11.78 -10.92
N LYS A 171 -20.19 12.10 -12.16
CA LYS A 171 -21.40 11.54 -12.78
C LYS A 171 -21.36 10.01 -12.94
N SER A 172 -20.17 9.44 -13.20
CA SER A 172 -20.01 8.00 -13.32
C SER A 172 -20.15 7.33 -11.96
N LEU A 173 -19.56 7.93 -10.92
CA LEU A 173 -19.67 7.43 -9.54
C LEU A 173 -21.08 7.57 -8.98
N GLU A 174 -21.82 8.63 -9.31
CA GLU A 174 -23.25 8.77 -8.97
C GLU A 174 -24.08 7.63 -9.56
N LYS A 175 -23.84 7.25 -10.82
CA LYS A 175 -24.52 6.12 -11.45
C LYS A 175 -24.16 4.80 -10.78
N GLU A 176 -22.89 4.62 -10.45
CA GLU A 176 -22.41 3.40 -9.76
C GLU A 176 -23.02 3.28 -8.37
N ILE A 177 -23.07 4.35 -7.58
CA ILE A 177 -23.72 4.35 -6.27
C ILE A 177 -25.17 3.92 -6.38
N ALA A 178 -25.90 4.41 -7.41
CA ALA A 178 -27.33 4.12 -7.60
C ALA A 178 -27.58 2.65 -7.96
N ARG A 179 -26.69 1.99 -8.74
CA ARG A 179 -26.82 0.59 -9.14
C ARG A 179 -26.11 -0.41 -8.20
N GLY A 180 -25.14 0.07 -7.42
CA GLY A 180 -24.16 -0.72 -6.72
C GLY A 180 -22.92 -1.00 -7.59
N PRO A 181 -21.75 -1.26 -6.97
CA PRO A 181 -20.55 -1.69 -7.69
C PRO A 181 -20.72 -3.10 -8.24
N ASP A 182 -20.10 -3.40 -9.40
CA ASP A 182 -20.16 -4.71 -10.04
C ASP A 182 -19.27 -5.74 -9.30
N TRP A 183 -18.20 -5.26 -8.67
CA TRP A 183 -17.22 -6.05 -7.91
C TRP A 183 -17.05 -5.52 -6.49
N LYS A 184 -16.52 -6.38 -5.63
CA LYS A 184 -16.10 -6.00 -4.28
C LYS A 184 -14.71 -6.54 -4.02
N PHE A 185 -13.81 -5.68 -3.59
CA PHE A 185 -12.51 -6.08 -3.09
C PHE A 185 -12.62 -6.55 -1.64
N ILE A 186 -12.20 -7.78 -1.37
CA ILE A 186 -12.34 -8.44 -0.06
C ILE A 186 -11.07 -9.18 0.33
N GLY A 187 -10.90 -9.41 1.63
CA GLY A 187 -9.97 -10.41 2.14
C GLY A 187 -10.62 -11.80 2.17
N ILE A 188 -9.87 -12.81 1.80
CA ILE A 188 -10.27 -14.21 1.92
C ILE A 188 -9.28 -15.00 2.74
N GLU A 189 -9.74 -16.08 3.34
CA GLU A 189 -8.94 -17.03 4.09
C GLU A 189 -9.01 -18.39 3.42
N ILE A 190 -7.90 -19.12 3.40
CA ILE A 190 -7.88 -20.50 2.93
C ILE A 190 -8.14 -21.43 4.11
N GLU A 191 -9.21 -22.22 4.03
CA GLU A 191 -9.54 -23.23 4.98
C GLU A 191 -8.48 -24.34 4.98
N TRP A 192 -7.63 -24.37 6.02
CA TRP A 192 -6.46 -25.23 6.07
C TRP A 192 -6.82 -26.71 6.06
N ASP A 193 -7.80 -27.13 6.84
CA ASP A 193 -8.18 -28.54 6.94
C ASP A 193 -8.70 -29.10 5.60
N GLN A 194 -9.42 -28.29 4.84
CA GLN A 194 -9.90 -28.68 3.51
C GLN A 194 -8.74 -28.74 2.52
N LEU A 195 -7.83 -27.78 2.57
CA LEU A 195 -6.64 -27.78 1.73
C LEU A 195 -5.77 -29.02 2.00
N GLU A 196 -5.48 -29.29 3.27
CA GLU A 196 -4.70 -30.46 3.69
C GLU A 196 -5.36 -31.77 3.24
N LYS A 197 -6.69 -31.86 3.32
CA LYS A 197 -7.44 -33.02 2.84
C LYS A 197 -7.24 -33.24 1.34
N LEU A 198 -7.32 -32.17 0.53
CA LEU A 198 -7.11 -32.27 -0.93
C LEU A 198 -5.68 -32.75 -1.26
N TYR A 199 -4.67 -32.23 -0.58
CA TYR A 199 -3.29 -32.68 -0.77
C TYR A 199 -3.13 -34.15 -0.36
N ARG A 200 -3.71 -34.56 0.76
CA ARG A 200 -3.69 -35.93 1.24
C ARG A 200 -4.35 -36.92 0.28
N GLU A 201 -5.50 -36.54 -0.28
CA GLU A 201 -6.23 -37.35 -1.29
C GLU A 201 -5.40 -37.50 -2.58
N ALA A 202 -4.58 -36.48 -2.92
CA ALA A 202 -3.65 -36.54 -4.04
C ALA A 202 -2.33 -37.27 -3.70
N GLY A 203 -2.12 -37.73 -2.46
CA GLY A 203 -0.87 -38.35 -2.02
C GLY A 203 0.30 -37.38 -1.91
N LEU A 204 0.03 -36.08 -1.74
CA LEU A 204 1.02 -35.00 -1.67
C LEU A 204 1.04 -34.34 -0.28
N ALA A 205 2.18 -33.78 0.09
CA ALA A 205 2.26 -32.89 1.23
C ALA A 205 1.78 -31.47 0.83
N PRO A 206 1.09 -30.73 1.74
CA PRO A 206 0.71 -29.34 1.46
C PRO A 206 1.92 -28.49 1.09
N GLY A 207 1.87 -27.84 -0.08
CA GLY A 207 2.95 -27.02 -0.61
C GLY A 207 2.46 -25.65 -1.02
N LEU A 208 2.37 -24.73 -0.03
CA LEU A 208 2.05 -23.33 -0.29
C LEU A 208 3.32 -22.49 -0.31
N PRO A 209 3.35 -21.40 -1.12
CA PRO A 209 4.49 -20.48 -1.14
C PRO A 209 4.78 -19.91 0.26
N SER A 210 6.05 -19.86 0.64
CA SER A 210 6.49 -19.21 1.88
C SER A 210 6.61 -17.68 1.74
N THR A 211 6.57 -17.18 0.51
CA THR A 211 6.62 -15.76 0.19
C THR A 211 5.25 -15.30 -0.29
N ALA A 212 4.98 -14.01 -0.19
CA ALA A 212 3.78 -13.43 -0.79
C ALA A 212 3.78 -13.65 -2.31
N TRP A 213 2.63 -14.01 -2.86
CA TRP A 213 2.43 -14.14 -4.29
C TRP A 213 1.56 -13.00 -4.83
N ARG A 214 1.76 -12.66 -6.11
CA ARG A 214 1.10 -11.54 -6.79
C ARG A 214 0.49 -11.97 -8.13
N SER A 215 0.10 -13.24 -8.23
CA SER A 215 -0.46 -13.82 -9.45
C SER A 215 -1.96 -13.94 -9.33
N SER A 216 -2.69 -13.48 -10.35
CA SER A 216 -4.14 -13.62 -10.37
C SER A 216 -4.54 -15.09 -10.39
N THR A 217 -5.39 -15.50 -9.45
CA THR A 217 -5.90 -16.86 -9.31
C THR A 217 -7.43 -16.83 -9.33
N PRO A 218 -8.10 -17.53 -10.28
CA PRO A 218 -9.56 -17.50 -10.37
C PRO A 218 -10.21 -18.20 -9.16
N LEU A 219 -11.33 -17.64 -8.71
CA LEU A 219 -12.16 -18.18 -7.64
C LEU A 219 -13.46 -18.71 -8.23
N TYR A 220 -13.83 -19.91 -7.82
CA TYR A 220 -15.03 -20.59 -8.31
C TYR A 220 -16.02 -20.91 -7.18
N TYR A 221 -17.29 -20.81 -7.48
CA TYR A 221 -18.39 -21.29 -6.67
C TYR A 221 -19.37 -22.06 -7.55
N ASN A 222 -19.63 -23.33 -7.23
CA ASN A 222 -20.46 -24.23 -8.05
C ASN A 222 -20.08 -24.20 -9.55
N ASP A 223 -18.80 -24.41 -9.84
CA ASP A 223 -18.19 -24.40 -11.18
C ASP A 223 -18.32 -23.09 -11.98
N GLN A 224 -18.83 -22.04 -11.37
CA GLN A 224 -18.86 -20.70 -11.94
C GLN A 224 -17.76 -19.84 -11.34
N GLN A 225 -17.01 -19.15 -12.20
CA GLN A 225 -16.05 -18.18 -11.72
C GLN A 225 -16.79 -16.99 -11.12
N VAL A 226 -16.55 -16.73 -9.82
CA VAL A 226 -17.19 -15.66 -9.06
C VAL A 226 -16.25 -14.53 -8.74
N GLY A 227 -14.95 -14.70 -9.02
CA GLY A 227 -13.95 -13.70 -8.74
C GLY A 227 -12.55 -14.17 -9.07
N TYR A 228 -11.56 -13.43 -8.56
CA TYR A 228 -10.16 -13.81 -8.65
C TYR A 228 -9.37 -13.20 -7.48
N ALA A 229 -8.48 -14.00 -6.89
CA ALA A 229 -7.51 -13.53 -5.92
C ALA A 229 -6.34 -12.85 -6.66
N THR A 230 -5.83 -11.78 -6.10
CA THR A 230 -4.79 -10.95 -6.73
C THR A 230 -3.44 -11.08 -6.07
N SER A 231 -3.45 -11.26 -4.75
CA SER A 231 -2.26 -11.46 -3.95
C SER A 231 -2.60 -12.25 -2.69
N GLY A 232 -1.63 -12.99 -2.17
CA GLY A 232 -1.83 -13.74 -0.94
C GLY A 232 -0.52 -14.13 -0.28
N ALA A 233 -0.60 -14.48 0.99
CA ALA A 233 0.53 -14.86 1.81
C ALA A 233 0.11 -15.70 3.01
N TRP A 234 1.06 -16.45 3.56
CA TRP A 234 0.95 -16.93 4.92
C TRP A 234 1.12 -15.75 5.89
N SER A 235 0.12 -15.51 6.72
CA SER A 235 0.18 -14.49 7.77
C SER A 235 0.79 -15.07 9.05
N PRO A 236 2.00 -14.65 9.45
CA PRO A 236 2.58 -15.08 10.72
C PRO A 236 1.81 -14.59 11.95
N ILE A 237 1.11 -13.44 11.81
CA ILE A 237 0.32 -12.85 12.89
C ILE A 237 -0.99 -13.61 13.06
N LEU A 238 -1.74 -13.81 11.99
CA LEU A 238 -3.03 -14.51 12.01
C LEU A 238 -2.87 -16.04 12.06
N LYS A 239 -1.69 -16.57 11.74
CA LYS A 239 -1.39 -18.00 11.57
C LYS A 239 -2.33 -18.68 10.57
N ARG A 240 -2.58 -18.02 9.47
CA ARG A 240 -3.50 -18.41 8.41
C ARG A 240 -2.96 -18.02 7.05
N TYR A 241 -3.39 -18.73 6.03
CA TYR A 241 -3.12 -18.32 4.66
C TYR A 241 -4.25 -17.41 4.20
N ILE A 242 -3.92 -16.18 3.84
CA ILE A 242 -4.86 -15.13 3.47
C ILE A 242 -4.58 -14.64 2.06
N ALA A 243 -5.60 -14.09 1.41
CA ALA A 243 -5.44 -13.42 0.13
C ALA A 243 -6.39 -12.24 -0.01
N LEU A 244 -6.07 -11.35 -0.95
CA LEU A 244 -6.91 -10.26 -1.39
C LEU A 244 -7.55 -10.66 -2.72
N ALA A 245 -8.83 -10.32 -2.93
CA ALA A 245 -9.60 -10.78 -4.08
C ALA A 245 -10.68 -9.78 -4.54
N HIS A 246 -11.00 -9.85 -5.81
CA HIS A 246 -12.20 -9.26 -6.40
C HIS A 246 -13.28 -10.31 -6.57
#